data_f265c4dd7dafe8088e4a9ff6c1e5d41c
#
_entry.id   f265c4dd7dafe8088e4a9ff6c1e5d41c
#
_cell.length_a   1.000
_cell.length_b   1.000
_cell.length_c   1.000
_cell.angle_alpha   90.00
_cell.angle_beta   90.00
_cell.angle_gamma   90.00
#
_symmetry.space_group_name_H-M   'P 1'
#
loop_
_entity.id
_entity.type
_entity.pdbx_description
1 polymer ?
#
loop_
_entity_poly.entity_id
_entity_poly.type
_entity_poly.pdbx_seq_one_letter_code
_entity_poly.pdbx_strand_id
1 'polypeptide(L)'
;MKRAVSGFSSITAALKIASKVGFGNFYRSITSRNTCKTCALGMGGQKGGMTNEVSSFPEICKKSIQTQLTDIQQAIPESFFQDNTIADFKQITPRKLERLGRLNTPLYKKRESNQYIPISWNKALKKIFATLQTTDPERTFFYSSGRSSNEAAFLLQLFVRVYGTNNINNCSYYCHQASGVGLSATIGSGTATVVLEDLRQSDMIWVIGANPSSNHPRLLTELLRCRRRGGKVIIVNPIKEPGLVRFNVPSDWRSMLLGDNEIATDFVQPNIGGDIALFKGIAKVLIESGNIDMAFIEDHTSGYQGYAQDIMETSWTDIIKSSAIDRAQINHLADLYL
;
A
#
# COMPACT_ATOMS: atom_id res chain seq x y z
N MET A 1 17.51 -15.69 -7.85
CA MET A 1 17.11 -14.61 -8.78
C MET A 1 18.28 -13.65 -8.98
N LYS A 2 18.85 -13.58 -10.19
CA LYS A 2 20.07 -12.79 -10.43
C LYS A 2 19.82 -11.32 -10.89
N ARG A 3 18.60 -10.93 -11.25
CA ARG A 3 18.31 -9.61 -11.83
C ARG A 3 17.51 -8.72 -10.87
N ALA A 4 18.01 -7.51 -10.63
CA ALA A 4 17.30 -6.51 -9.84
C ALA A 4 16.05 -5.99 -10.58
N VAL A 5 15.04 -5.61 -9.81
CA VAL A 5 13.79 -5.02 -10.31
C VAL A 5 13.91 -3.50 -10.35
N SER A 6 13.18 -2.83 -11.25
CA SER A 6 13.17 -1.36 -11.39
C SER A 6 14.41 -0.81 -12.15
N GLY A 7 14.97 0.32 -11.75
CA GLY A 7 16.12 0.93 -12.41
C GLY A 7 15.76 1.60 -13.74
N PHE A 8 16.57 1.38 -14.78
CA PHE A 8 16.40 2.01 -16.10
C PHE A 8 15.02 1.77 -16.72
N SER A 9 14.39 0.60 -16.47
CA SER A 9 13.03 0.34 -16.95
C SER A 9 11.99 1.30 -16.36
N SER A 10 12.22 1.81 -15.16
CA SER A 10 11.35 2.80 -14.53
C SER A 10 11.55 4.19 -15.12
N ILE A 11 12.79 4.55 -15.49
CA ILE A 11 13.12 5.80 -16.15
C ILE A 11 12.48 5.83 -17.55
N THR A 12 12.66 4.77 -18.35
CA THR A 12 12.05 4.69 -19.68
C THR A 12 10.52 4.71 -19.62
N ALA A 13 9.91 4.09 -18.61
CA ALA A 13 8.46 4.16 -18.38
C ALA A 13 8.02 5.60 -18.04
N ALA A 14 8.78 6.33 -17.21
CA ALA A 14 8.48 7.71 -16.87
C ALA A 14 8.55 8.64 -18.10
N LEU A 15 9.57 8.48 -18.94
CA LEU A 15 9.69 9.23 -20.20
C LEU A 15 8.53 8.95 -21.16
N LYS A 16 8.09 7.69 -21.29
CA LYS A 16 6.92 7.32 -22.07
C LYS A 16 5.63 7.95 -21.55
N ILE A 17 5.50 8.08 -20.22
CA ILE A 17 4.36 8.76 -19.60
C ILE A 17 4.42 10.25 -19.89
N ALA A 18 5.57 10.89 -19.68
CA ALA A 18 5.78 12.31 -19.95
C ALA A 18 5.45 12.68 -21.42
N SER A 19 5.86 11.84 -22.38
CA SER A 19 5.52 12.06 -23.80
C SER A 19 4.02 11.95 -24.10
N LYS A 20 3.29 11.11 -23.34
CA LYS A 20 1.83 10.93 -23.53
C LYS A 20 0.99 12.06 -22.96
N VAL A 21 1.35 12.53 -21.77
CA VAL A 21 0.59 13.57 -21.05
C VAL A 21 1.08 14.98 -21.36
N GLY A 22 2.19 15.10 -22.09
CA GLY A 22 2.90 16.35 -22.38
C GLY A 22 3.93 16.67 -21.30
N PHE A 23 5.15 16.99 -21.70
CA PHE A 23 6.27 17.26 -20.78
C PHE A 23 5.99 18.40 -19.79
N GLY A 24 5.31 19.47 -20.22
CA GLY A 24 4.93 20.59 -19.35
C GLY A 24 3.95 20.19 -18.26
N ASN A 25 2.92 19.42 -18.61
CA ASN A 25 1.94 18.90 -17.64
C ASN A 25 2.59 17.89 -16.69
N PHE A 26 3.43 17.03 -17.21
CA PHE A 26 4.20 16.07 -16.40
C PHE A 26 5.10 16.79 -15.40
N TYR A 27 5.89 17.77 -15.85
CA TYR A 27 6.76 18.55 -14.97
C TYR A 27 5.97 19.28 -13.87
N ARG A 28 4.90 19.98 -14.24
CA ARG A 28 4.03 20.68 -13.29
C ARG A 28 3.45 19.71 -12.26
N SER A 29 3.05 18.52 -12.69
CA SER A 29 2.49 17.50 -11.80
C SER A 29 3.53 16.95 -10.83
N ILE A 30 4.73 16.56 -11.27
CA ILE A 30 5.75 16.00 -10.37
C ILE A 30 6.38 17.03 -9.42
N THR A 31 6.25 18.31 -9.71
CA THR A 31 6.77 19.41 -8.87
C THR A 31 5.71 20.04 -7.96
N SER A 32 4.44 19.64 -8.08
CA SER A 32 3.37 20.16 -7.22
C SER A 32 3.49 19.65 -5.78
N ARG A 33 2.82 20.33 -4.86
CA ARG A 33 2.70 19.87 -3.46
C ARG A 33 1.80 18.65 -3.39
N ASN A 34 2.13 17.72 -2.50
CA ASN A 34 1.33 16.51 -2.29
C ASN A 34 0.96 15.81 -3.61
N THR A 35 1.94 15.64 -4.49
CA THR A 35 1.78 15.09 -5.84
C THR A 35 1.06 13.75 -5.85
N CYS A 36 1.25 12.91 -4.82
CA CYS A 36 0.63 11.60 -4.73
C CYS A 36 0.02 11.38 -3.34
N LYS A 37 -1.23 10.92 -3.33
CA LYS A 37 -1.99 10.59 -2.11
C LYS A 37 -2.21 9.07 -1.95
N THR A 38 -1.41 8.24 -2.62
CA THR A 38 -1.62 6.79 -2.63
C THR A 38 -1.12 6.10 -1.35
N CYS A 39 -0.09 6.64 -0.71
CA CYS A 39 0.45 6.11 0.55
C CYS A 39 1.01 7.24 1.43
N ALA A 40 1.29 6.92 2.70
CA ALA A 40 1.88 7.86 3.65
C ALA A 40 3.24 8.43 3.22
N LEU A 41 4.00 7.67 2.41
CA LEU A 41 5.29 8.08 1.86
C LEU A 41 5.15 8.86 0.53
N GLY A 42 4.11 9.66 0.35
CA GLY A 42 3.80 10.37 -0.88
C GLY A 42 5.00 11.15 -1.48
N MET A 43 4.97 11.39 -2.79
CA MET A 43 5.95 12.24 -3.46
C MET A 43 5.49 13.70 -3.42
N GLY A 44 6.45 14.62 -3.29
CA GLY A 44 6.22 16.05 -3.31
C GLY A 44 6.02 16.67 -1.92
N GLY A 45 5.64 15.92 -0.89
CA GLY A 45 5.42 16.44 0.46
C GLY A 45 4.64 17.77 0.50
N GLN A 46 4.67 18.47 1.61
CA GLN A 46 4.05 19.82 1.73
C GLN A 46 4.86 20.91 1.01
N LYS A 47 6.16 20.71 0.85
CA LYS A 47 7.04 21.67 0.16
C LYS A 47 6.94 21.61 -1.36
N GLY A 48 6.41 20.52 -1.90
CA GLY A 48 6.33 20.27 -3.34
C GLY A 48 7.64 19.76 -3.94
N GLY A 49 7.71 19.68 -5.25
CA GLY A 49 8.84 19.15 -5.98
C GLY A 49 8.99 17.63 -5.80
N MET A 50 10.18 17.11 -6.10
CA MET A 50 10.54 15.72 -5.89
C MET A 50 11.20 15.54 -4.50
N THR A 51 10.47 15.88 -3.46
CA THR A 51 10.90 15.79 -2.05
C THR A 51 10.02 14.80 -1.29
N ASN A 52 10.36 14.54 -0.04
CA ASN A 52 9.54 13.78 0.91
C ASN A 52 9.23 14.62 2.17
N GLU A 53 8.64 14.02 3.18
CA GLU A 53 8.26 14.66 4.44
C GLU A 53 9.46 15.28 5.16
N VAL A 54 10.64 14.65 5.07
CA VAL A 54 11.89 15.14 5.64
C VAL A 54 12.78 15.90 4.64
N SER A 55 12.16 16.34 3.52
CA SER A 55 12.80 17.21 2.51
C SER A 55 14.00 16.62 1.76
N SER A 56 14.15 15.32 1.69
CA SER A 56 15.17 14.68 0.86
C SER A 56 14.87 14.89 -0.63
N PHE A 57 15.92 15.13 -1.42
CA PHE A 57 15.87 15.29 -2.86
C PHE A 57 17.03 14.50 -3.51
N PRO A 58 16.84 13.84 -4.66
CA PRO A 58 15.56 13.61 -5.33
C PRO A 58 14.82 12.40 -4.73
N GLU A 59 13.51 12.55 -4.50
CA GLU A 59 12.63 11.44 -4.12
C GLU A 59 11.63 11.18 -5.25
N ILE A 60 11.77 10.03 -5.90
CA ILE A 60 10.96 9.67 -7.05
C ILE A 60 10.24 8.34 -6.77
N CYS A 61 8.93 8.31 -6.96
CA CYS A 61 8.13 7.10 -6.84
C CYS A 61 7.58 6.67 -8.19
N LYS A 62 7.92 5.46 -8.63
CA LYS A 62 7.38 4.86 -9.86
C LYS A 62 5.85 4.81 -9.85
N LYS A 63 5.23 4.47 -8.72
CA LYS A 63 3.77 4.42 -8.60
C LYS A 63 3.14 5.81 -8.72
N SER A 64 3.73 6.82 -8.12
CA SER A 64 3.28 8.20 -8.28
C SER A 64 3.28 8.63 -9.75
N ILE A 65 4.35 8.34 -10.47
CA ILE A 65 4.44 8.64 -11.91
C ILE A 65 3.41 7.84 -12.72
N GLN A 66 3.17 6.57 -12.38
CA GLN A 66 2.17 5.76 -13.08
C GLN A 66 0.75 6.29 -12.86
N THR A 67 0.42 6.78 -11.66
CA THR A 67 -0.91 7.35 -11.38
C THR A 67 -1.14 8.65 -12.13
N GLN A 68 -0.10 9.44 -12.40
CA GLN A 68 -0.24 10.67 -13.17
C GLN A 68 -0.76 10.42 -14.59
N LEU A 69 -0.40 9.29 -15.21
CA LEU A 69 -0.94 8.94 -16.52
C LEU A 69 -2.47 8.91 -16.51
N THR A 70 -3.07 8.33 -15.46
CA THR A 70 -4.53 8.28 -15.31
C THR A 70 -5.12 9.59 -14.83
N ASP A 71 -4.38 10.39 -14.06
CA ASP A 71 -4.89 11.62 -13.46
C ASP A 71 -4.88 12.81 -14.41
N ILE A 72 -3.95 12.89 -15.35
CA ILE A 72 -3.75 14.05 -16.25
C ILE A 72 -3.85 13.72 -17.74
N GLN A 73 -4.20 12.50 -18.11
CA GLN A 73 -4.48 12.18 -19.51
C GLN A 73 -5.76 12.89 -19.99
N GLN A 74 -5.86 13.09 -21.29
CA GLN A 74 -7.01 13.74 -21.91
C GLN A 74 -8.30 12.95 -21.69
N ALA A 75 -9.43 13.64 -21.82
CA ALA A 75 -10.74 13.01 -21.78
C ALA A 75 -10.95 12.09 -22.99
N ILE A 76 -11.70 11.01 -22.79
CA ILE A 76 -12.20 10.18 -23.89
C ILE A 76 -13.22 11.02 -24.67
N PRO A 77 -13.08 11.16 -25.99
CA PRO A 77 -14.05 11.89 -26.80
C PRO A 77 -15.44 11.26 -26.68
N GLU A 78 -16.49 12.09 -26.62
CA GLU A 78 -17.87 11.59 -26.54
C GLU A 78 -18.27 10.75 -27.78
N SER A 79 -17.73 11.09 -28.97
CA SER A 79 -17.91 10.31 -30.19
C SER A 79 -17.49 8.84 -30.02
N PHE A 80 -16.48 8.57 -29.22
CA PHE A 80 -16.05 7.20 -28.96
C PHE A 80 -17.19 6.31 -28.38
N PHE A 81 -18.04 6.88 -27.55
CA PHE A 81 -19.20 6.14 -26.98
C PHE A 81 -20.37 6.06 -27.95
N GLN A 82 -20.45 6.97 -28.91
CA GLN A 82 -21.46 6.95 -29.96
C GLN A 82 -21.10 5.93 -31.07
N ASP A 83 -19.82 5.80 -31.38
CA ASP A 83 -19.31 4.97 -32.46
C ASP A 83 -19.09 3.50 -32.03
N ASN A 84 -19.07 3.19 -30.75
CA ASN A 84 -18.75 1.86 -30.25
C ASN A 84 -19.87 1.28 -29.37
N THR A 85 -20.10 0.00 -29.52
CA THR A 85 -21.03 -0.78 -28.70
C THR A 85 -20.32 -1.40 -27.48
N ILE A 86 -21.09 -1.93 -26.54
CA ILE A 86 -20.57 -2.71 -25.40
C ILE A 86 -19.83 -3.97 -25.89
N ALA A 87 -20.27 -4.54 -27.01
CA ALA A 87 -19.57 -5.68 -27.60
C ALA A 87 -18.16 -5.28 -28.10
N ASP A 88 -18.04 -4.10 -28.70
CA ASP A 88 -16.74 -3.56 -29.14
C ASP A 88 -15.81 -3.30 -27.95
N PHE A 89 -16.32 -2.78 -26.82
CA PHE A 89 -15.52 -2.61 -25.59
C PHE A 89 -15.00 -3.94 -25.04
N LYS A 90 -15.74 -5.03 -25.15
CA LYS A 90 -15.31 -6.36 -24.70
C LYS A 90 -14.13 -6.91 -25.52
N GLN A 91 -13.93 -6.44 -26.74
CA GLN A 91 -12.79 -6.81 -27.60
C GLN A 91 -11.52 -6.01 -27.26
N ILE A 92 -11.67 -4.90 -26.53
CA ILE A 92 -10.54 -4.06 -26.14
C ILE A 92 -9.93 -4.61 -24.86
N THR A 93 -8.61 -4.88 -24.85
CA THR A 93 -7.94 -5.36 -23.64
C THR A 93 -8.05 -4.32 -22.51
N PRO A 94 -8.13 -4.74 -21.23
CA PRO A 94 -8.22 -3.81 -20.09
C PRO A 94 -7.14 -2.73 -20.09
N ARG A 95 -5.93 -3.10 -20.49
CA ARG A 95 -4.80 -2.15 -20.62
C ARG A 95 -5.01 -1.09 -21.72
N LYS A 96 -5.69 -1.43 -22.79
CA LYS A 96 -6.03 -0.46 -23.83
C LYS A 96 -7.17 0.43 -23.39
N LEU A 97 -8.20 -0.12 -22.72
CA LEU A 97 -9.31 0.65 -22.14
C LEU A 97 -8.81 1.72 -21.17
N GLU A 98 -7.92 1.36 -20.22
CA GLU A 98 -7.31 2.32 -19.28
C GLU A 98 -6.58 3.47 -19.99
N ARG A 99 -6.08 3.24 -21.22
CA ARG A 99 -5.30 4.20 -22.00
C ARG A 99 -6.10 5.06 -22.97
N LEU A 100 -7.42 4.83 -23.06
CA LEU A 100 -8.28 5.65 -23.93
C LEU A 100 -8.34 7.10 -23.46
N GLY A 101 -8.31 7.31 -22.15
CA GLY A 101 -8.43 8.63 -21.56
C GLY A 101 -9.22 8.60 -20.25
N ARG A 102 -9.61 9.79 -19.77
CA ARG A 102 -10.45 9.95 -18.58
C ARG A 102 -11.92 10.07 -18.96
N LEU A 103 -12.78 9.50 -18.13
CA LEU A 103 -14.20 9.80 -18.17
C LEU A 103 -14.45 11.17 -17.53
N ASN A 104 -14.85 12.15 -18.30
CA ASN A 104 -15.18 13.50 -17.84
C ASN A 104 -16.67 13.82 -17.95
N THR A 105 -17.46 12.94 -18.54
CA THR A 105 -18.89 13.08 -18.73
C THR A 105 -19.59 11.83 -18.19
N PRO A 106 -20.69 11.97 -17.44
CA PRO A 106 -21.49 10.83 -17.01
C PRO A 106 -22.02 10.04 -18.20
N LEU A 107 -21.95 8.73 -18.11
CA LEU A 107 -22.47 7.81 -19.13
C LEU A 107 -23.70 7.08 -18.60
N TYR A 108 -24.71 6.97 -19.43
CA TYR A 108 -25.92 6.24 -19.12
C TYR A 108 -26.18 5.12 -20.13
N LYS A 109 -26.50 3.93 -19.64
CA LYS A 109 -26.95 2.81 -20.46
C LYS A 109 -28.43 2.55 -20.21
N LYS A 110 -29.24 2.65 -21.22
CA LYS A 110 -30.62 2.14 -21.15
C LYS A 110 -30.62 0.61 -21.09
N ARG A 111 -31.63 0.03 -20.45
CA ARG A 111 -31.72 -1.44 -20.26
C ARG A 111 -31.62 -2.20 -21.58
N GLU A 112 -32.31 -1.75 -22.59
CA GLU A 112 -32.39 -2.39 -23.91
C GLU A 112 -31.30 -1.94 -24.90
N SER A 113 -30.43 -1.00 -24.50
CA SER A 113 -29.36 -0.49 -25.36
C SER A 113 -28.08 -1.30 -25.18
N ASN A 114 -27.31 -1.45 -26.25
CA ASN A 114 -25.95 -1.98 -26.24
C ASN A 114 -24.88 -0.87 -26.30
N GLN A 115 -25.30 0.40 -26.12
CA GLN A 115 -24.40 1.56 -26.15
C GLN A 115 -24.52 2.39 -24.88
N TYR A 116 -23.41 3.06 -24.52
CA TYR A 116 -23.40 4.12 -23.52
C TYR A 116 -23.72 5.46 -24.17
N ILE A 117 -24.53 6.26 -23.50
CA ILE A 117 -24.94 7.58 -23.96
C ILE A 117 -24.40 8.63 -22.99
N PRO A 118 -23.60 9.60 -23.44
CA PRO A 118 -23.22 10.75 -22.62
C PRO A 118 -24.48 11.54 -22.17
N ILE A 119 -24.51 11.89 -20.89
CA ILE A 119 -25.61 12.69 -20.31
C ILE A 119 -25.02 13.82 -19.45
N SER A 120 -25.79 14.89 -19.27
CA SER A 120 -25.37 15.97 -18.36
C SER A 120 -25.36 15.52 -16.91
N TRP A 121 -24.54 16.14 -16.09
CA TRP A 121 -24.48 15.92 -14.64
C TRP A 121 -25.85 16.09 -13.99
N ASN A 122 -26.59 17.15 -14.35
CA ASN A 122 -27.95 17.35 -13.83
C ASN A 122 -28.87 16.18 -14.12
N LYS A 123 -28.78 15.62 -15.32
CA LYS A 123 -29.60 14.45 -15.70
C LYS A 123 -29.15 13.18 -14.94
N ALA A 124 -27.84 13.01 -14.74
CA ALA A 124 -27.30 11.89 -13.96
C ALA A 124 -27.76 11.98 -12.49
N LEU A 125 -27.60 13.15 -11.86
CA LEU A 125 -27.98 13.38 -10.46
C LEU A 125 -29.50 13.22 -10.24
N LYS A 126 -30.34 13.74 -11.15
CA LYS A 126 -31.81 13.52 -11.09
C LYS A 126 -32.17 12.04 -11.12
N LYS A 127 -31.51 11.24 -11.98
CA LYS A 127 -31.76 9.79 -12.05
C LYS A 127 -31.32 9.07 -10.76
N ILE A 128 -30.13 9.38 -10.25
CA ILE A 128 -29.62 8.82 -9.00
C ILE A 128 -30.59 9.16 -7.86
N PHE A 129 -30.97 10.43 -7.74
CA PHE A 129 -31.87 10.90 -6.69
C PHE A 129 -33.23 10.20 -6.75
N ALA A 130 -33.85 10.10 -7.94
CA ALA A 130 -35.12 9.39 -8.12
C ALA A 130 -35.02 7.91 -7.73
N THR A 131 -33.89 7.26 -8.03
CA THR A 131 -33.66 5.86 -7.61
C THR A 131 -33.54 5.76 -6.08
N LEU A 132 -32.75 6.64 -5.45
CA LEU A 132 -32.58 6.65 -4.00
C LEU A 132 -33.89 6.94 -3.25
N GLN A 133 -34.73 7.84 -3.76
CA GLN A 133 -36.03 8.14 -3.16
C GLN A 133 -37.00 6.95 -3.14
N THR A 134 -36.88 6.03 -4.09
CA THR A 134 -37.73 4.83 -4.19
C THR A 134 -37.08 3.58 -3.63
N THR A 135 -35.84 3.66 -3.18
CA THR A 135 -35.11 2.52 -2.61
C THR A 135 -35.10 2.64 -1.09
N ASP A 136 -35.42 1.57 -0.40
CA ASP A 136 -35.27 1.49 1.05
C ASP A 136 -33.82 1.74 1.43
N PRO A 137 -33.53 2.69 2.33
CA PRO A 137 -32.18 2.99 2.81
C PRO A 137 -31.44 1.75 3.34
N GLU A 138 -32.10 0.83 4.01
CA GLU A 138 -31.50 -0.40 4.52
C GLU A 138 -31.05 -1.38 3.42
N ARG A 139 -31.57 -1.22 2.22
CA ARG A 139 -31.18 -2.00 1.02
C ARG A 139 -30.11 -1.30 0.19
N THR A 140 -29.60 -0.19 0.67
CA THR A 140 -28.56 0.60 -0.02
C THR A 140 -27.23 0.51 0.73
N PHE A 141 -26.14 0.30 0.00
CA PHE A 141 -24.80 0.28 0.54
C PHE A 141 -23.91 1.28 -0.19
N PHE A 142 -23.18 2.09 0.56
CA PHE A 142 -22.27 3.09 0.02
C PHE A 142 -20.83 2.68 0.29
N TYR A 143 -19.98 2.86 -0.70
CA TYR A 143 -18.58 2.47 -0.63
C TYR A 143 -17.67 3.57 -1.18
N SER A 144 -16.65 3.94 -0.42
CA SER A 144 -15.63 4.90 -0.85
C SER A 144 -14.26 4.24 -1.03
N SER A 145 -13.53 4.72 -2.03
CA SER A 145 -12.13 4.31 -2.24
C SER A 145 -11.22 4.97 -1.21
N GLY A 146 -10.13 4.28 -0.81
CA GLY A 146 -9.05 4.88 -0.03
C GLY A 146 -8.30 6.01 -0.74
N ARG A 147 -8.58 6.26 -2.02
CA ARG A 147 -8.08 7.42 -2.77
C ARG A 147 -9.01 8.64 -2.71
N SER A 148 -10.18 8.52 -2.10
CA SER A 148 -11.04 9.65 -1.82
C SER A 148 -10.36 10.58 -0.82
N SER A 149 -10.53 11.90 -0.99
CA SER A 149 -10.07 12.83 0.04
C SER A 149 -10.90 12.68 1.32
N ASN A 150 -10.36 13.11 2.45
CA ASN A 150 -11.08 13.06 3.72
C ASN A 150 -12.38 13.87 3.67
N GLU A 151 -12.38 15.02 2.99
CA GLU A 151 -13.55 15.86 2.80
C GLU A 151 -14.63 15.15 1.97
N ALA A 152 -14.25 14.47 0.89
CA ALA A 152 -15.18 13.72 0.07
C ALA A 152 -15.77 12.52 0.83
N ALA A 153 -14.94 11.81 1.61
CA ALA A 153 -15.38 10.69 2.45
C ALA A 153 -16.35 11.19 3.56
N PHE A 154 -16.04 12.33 4.20
CA PHE A 154 -16.91 12.95 5.19
C PHE A 154 -18.27 13.35 4.59
N LEU A 155 -18.27 14.02 3.42
CA LEU A 155 -19.50 14.41 2.75
C LEU A 155 -20.34 13.19 2.34
N LEU A 156 -19.70 12.12 1.88
CA LEU A 156 -20.41 10.89 1.56
C LEU A 156 -21.03 10.27 2.84
N GLN A 157 -20.31 10.23 3.96
CA GLN A 157 -20.84 9.74 5.22
C GLN A 157 -22.01 10.56 5.72
N LEU A 158 -21.90 11.89 5.66
CA LEU A 158 -23.00 12.80 6.02
C LEU A 158 -24.23 12.56 5.13
N PHE A 159 -24.05 12.46 3.82
CA PHE A 159 -25.11 12.17 2.86
C PHE A 159 -25.81 10.84 3.19
N VAL A 160 -25.07 9.78 3.47
CA VAL A 160 -25.60 8.45 3.79
C VAL A 160 -26.47 8.48 5.05
N ARG A 161 -26.00 9.19 6.08
CA ARG A 161 -26.78 9.36 7.33
C ARG A 161 -28.04 10.19 7.13
N VAL A 162 -27.98 11.25 6.34
CA VAL A 162 -29.15 12.06 5.98
C VAL A 162 -30.12 11.25 5.11
N TYR A 163 -29.61 10.36 4.25
CA TYR A 163 -30.43 9.44 3.46
C TYR A 163 -31.17 8.41 4.33
N GLY A 164 -30.67 8.12 5.54
CA GLY A 164 -31.37 7.27 6.52
C GLY A 164 -30.74 5.89 6.75
N THR A 165 -29.47 5.72 6.43
CA THR A 165 -28.75 4.45 6.73
C THR A 165 -27.34 4.69 7.23
N ASN A 166 -26.77 3.66 7.89
CA ASN A 166 -25.35 3.59 8.24
C ASN A 166 -24.58 2.56 7.39
N ASN A 167 -25.18 2.05 6.34
CA ASN A 167 -24.56 1.08 5.42
C ASN A 167 -23.50 1.74 4.54
N ILE A 168 -22.43 2.17 5.15
CA ILE A 168 -21.28 2.81 4.48
C ILE A 168 -19.98 2.17 4.94
N ASN A 169 -19.07 1.98 4.00
CA ASN A 169 -17.73 1.51 4.32
C ASN A 169 -16.70 2.02 3.30
N ASN A 170 -15.44 1.74 3.58
CA ASN A 170 -14.33 2.04 2.69
C ASN A 170 -13.39 0.85 2.53
N CYS A 171 -12.42 0.96 1.62
CA CYS A 171 -11.47 -0.11 1.36
C CYS A 171 -10.60 -0.46 2.57
N SER A 172 -10.29 0.51 3.44
CA SER A 172 -9.43 0.28 4.61
C SER A 172 -10.07 -0.66 5.63
N TYR A 173 -11.39 -0.66 5.75
CA TYR A 173 -12.10 -1.60 6.60
C TYR A 173 -11.81 -3.05 6.20
N TYR A 174 -11.91 -3.37 4.91
CA TYR A 174 -11.67 -4.72 4.41
C TYR A 174 -10.18 -5.10 4.36
N CYS A 175 -9.30 -4.12 4.27
CA CYS A 175 -7.86 -4.31 4.12
C CYS A 175 -7.12 -4.30 5.46
N HIS A 176 -7.47 -3.38 6.37
CA HIS A 176 -6.71 -3.07 7.58
C HIS A 176 -7.49 -3.15 8.90
N GLN A 177 -8.76 -3.57 8.88
CA GLN A 177 -9.53 -3.67 10.12
C GLN A 177 -8.87 -4.59 11.14
N ALA A 178 -8.38 -5.75 10.71
CA ALA A 178 -7.68 -6.69 11.58
C ALA A 178 -6.43 -6.06 12.23
N SER A 179 -5.64 -5.32 11.43
CA SER A 179 -4.48 -4.57 11.93
C SER A 179 -4.89 -3.49 12.93
N GLY A 180 -5.96 -2.74 12.61
CA GLY A 180 -6.48 -1.69 13.50
C GLY A 180 -6.97 -2.24 14.85
N VAL A 181 -7.67 -3.36 14.84
CA VAL A 181 -8.12 -4.04 16.07
C VAL A 181 -6.93 -4.53 16.89
N GLY A 182 -5.98 -5.23 16.23
CA GLY A 182 -4.78 -5.74 16.90
C GLY A 182 -3.94 -4.62 17.53
N LEU A 183 -3.62 -3.58 16.77
CA LEU A 183 -2.85 -2.43 17.26
C LEU A 183 -3.59 -1.68 18.39
N SER A 184 -4.91 -1.46 18.27
CA SER A 184 -5.68 -0.79 19.33
C SER A 184 -5.69 -1.59 20.61
N ALA A 185 -5.73 -2.93 20.53
CA ALA A 185 -5.70 -3.79 21.70
C ALA A 185 -4.30 -3.86 22.37
N THR A 186 -3.22 -3.74 21.59
CA THR A 186 -1.85 -3.92 22.10
C THR A 186 -1.14 -2.61 22.43
N ILE A 187 -1.31 -1.57 21.61
CA ILE A 187 -0.62 -0.28 21.79
C ILE A 187 -1.57 0.91 21.91
N GLY A 188 -2.88 0.67 22.02
CA GLY A 188 -3.90 1.71 22.21
C GLY A 188 -4.19 2.58 20.97
N SER A 189 -3.56 2.33 19.82
CA SER A 189 -3.76 3.11 18.60
C SER A 189 -3.83 2.21 17.38
N GLY A 190 -4.89 2.35 16.57
CA GLY A 190 -5.06 1.62 15.31
C GLY A 190 -4.30 2.21 14.12
N THR A 191 -3.42 3.19 14.34
CA THR A 191 -2.63 3.87 13.32
C THR A 191 -1.13 3.69 13.54
N ALA A 192 -0.32 4.06 12.53
CA ALA A 192 1.14 4.00 12.65
C ALA A 192 1.63 4.89 13.80
N THR A 193 2.53 4.35 14.61
CA THR A 193 3.19 5.06 15.73
C THR A 193 4.58 5.58 15.37
N VAL A 194 5.04 5.32 14.15
CA VAL A 194 6.36 5.71 13.63
C VAL A 194 6.23 6.69 12.47
N VAL A 195 7.22 7.53 12.32
CA VAL A 195 7.36 8.46 11.18
C VAL A 195 8.52 8.04 10.28
N LEU A 196 8.65 8.68 9.11
CA LEU A 196 9.69 8.34 8.15
C LEU A 196 11.12 8.52 8.73
N GLU A 197 11.30 9.47 9.64
CA GLU A 197 12.58 9.72 10.32
C GLU A 197 13.02 8.51 11.16
N ASP A 198 12.10 7.86 11.86
CA ASP A 198 12.40 6.69 12.69
C ASP A 198 12.98 5.55 11.86
N LEU A 199 12.46 5.33 10.64
CA LEU A 199 13.02 4.33 9.71
C LEU A 199 14.45 4.64 9.29
N ARG A 200 14.82 5.92 9.27
CA ARG A 200 16.19 6.35 8.94
C ARG A 200 17.19 6.12 10.06
N GLN A 201 16.71 6.04 11.28
CA GLN A 201 17.53 5.81 12.48
C GLN A 201 17.56 4.35 12.91
N SER A 202 16.61 3.53 12.44
CA SER A 202 16.49 2.12 12.83
C SER A 202 17.68 1.29 12.35
N ASP A 203 18.22 0.48 13.26
CA ASP A 203 19.26 -0.51 12.97
C ASP A 203 18.68 -1.82 12.44
N MET A 204 17.40 -2.07 12.72
CA MET A 204 16.66 -3.23 12.22
C MET A 204 15.27 -2.85 11.75
N ILE A 205 14.88 -3.38 10.58
CA ILE A 205 13.54 -3.20 10.02
C ILE A 205 12.97 -4.56 9.61
N TRP A 206 11.82 -4.92 10.18
CA TRP A 206 11.05 -6.09 9.78
C TRP A 206 9.95 -5.67 8.79
N VAL A 207 9.89 -6.35 7.65
CA VAL A 207 8.83 -6.17 6.65
C VAL A 207 8.00 -7.43 6.60
N ILE A 208 6.81 -7.39 7.18
CA ILE A 208 5.97 -8.55 7.43
C ILE A 208 4.74 -8.48 6.53
N GLY A 209 4.50 -9.51 5.70
CA GLY A 209 3.32 -9.67 4.87
C GLY A 209 3.13 -8.58 3.79
N ALA A 210 4.16 -7.79 3.49
CA ALA A 210 4.07 -6.66 2.57
C ALA A 210 4.99 -6.81 1.36
N ASN A 211 4.55 -6.23 0.21
CA ASN A 211 5.39 -6.09 -0.97
C ASN A 211 5.60 -4.60 -1.32
N PRO A 212 6.45 -3.88 -0.60
CA PRO A 212 6.71 -2.47 -0.86
C PRO A 212 7.28 -2.21 -2.26
N SER A 213 7.95 -3.16 -2.88
CA SER A 213 8.45 -3.02 -4.26
C SER A 213 7.32 -2.78 -5.27
N SER A 214 6.15 -3.31 -5.00
CA SER A 214 4.94 -3.14 -5.80
C SER A 214 4.06 -1.98 -5.33
N ASN A 215 3.84 -1.85 -4.02
CA ASN A 215 2.83 -0.97 -3.46
C ASN A 215 3.39 0.35 -2.90
N HIS A 216 4.59 0.32 -2.31
CA HIS A 216 5.22 1.45 -1.63
C HIS A 216 6.70 1.60 -2.00
N PRO A 217 7.06 1.83 -3.29
CA PRO A 217 8.46 1.74 -3.74
C PRO A 217 9.43 2.69 -3.02
N ARG A 218 8.93 3.78 -2.43
CA ARG A 218 9.77 4.69 -1.64
C ARG A 218 10.27 4.09 -0.33
N LEU A 219 9.53 3.16 0.26
CA LEU A 219 10.00 2.42 1.43
C LEU A 219 11.29 1.65 1.13
N LEU A 220 11.47 1.14 -0.10
CA LEU A 220 12.70 0.46 -0.48
C LEU A 220 13.94 1.36 -0.40
N THR A 221 13.79 2.67 -0.57
CA THR A 221 14.88 3.62 -0.36
C THR A 221 15.34 3.62 1.09
N GLU A 222 14.41 3.60 2.04
CA GLU A 222 14.72 3.58 3.47
C GLU A 222 15.30 2.22 3.90
N LEU A 223 14.78 1.11 3.37
CA LEU A 223 15.35 -0.22 3.60
C LEU A 223 16.80 -0.31 3.09
N LEU A 224 17.08 0.21 1.90
CA LEU A 224 18.43 0.26 1.35
C LEU A 224 19.35 1.15 2.19
N ARG A 225 18.86 2.28 2.70
CA ARG A 225 19.60 3.16 3.61
C ARG A 225 19.94 2.46 4.92
N CYS A 226 18.99 1.73 5.52
CA CYS A 226 19.23 0.90 6.70
C CYS A 226 20.36 -0.11 6.43
N ARG A 227 20.28 -0.85 5.34
CA ARG A 227 21.30 -1.82 4.92
C ARG A 227 22.70 -1.20 4.78
N ARG A 228 22.78 -0.01 4.19
CA ARG A 228 24.07 0.69 3.98
C ARG A 228 24.72 1.19 5.26
N ARG A 229 23.94 1.37 6.31
CA ARG A 229 24.47 1.68 7.65
C ARG A 229 24.90 0.44 8.41
N GLY A 230 24.82 -0.76 7.83
CA GLY A 230 25.09 -2.03 8.48
C GLY A 230 23.87 -2.65 9.17
N GLY A 231 22.70 -2.00 9.07
CA GLY A 231 21.46 -2.46 9.66
C GLY A 231 20.91 -3.71 8.99
N LYS A 232 19.95 -4.34 9.66
CA LYS A 232 19.27 -5.57 9.21
C LYS A 232 17.92 -5.27 8.59
N VAL A 233 17.60 -5.94 7.51
CA VAL A 233 16.27 -5.90 6.90
C VAL A 233 15.76 -7.32 6.77
N ILE A 234 14.81 -7.68 7.60
CA ILE A 234 14.24 -9.03 7.70
C ILE A 234 12.89 -9.03 6.98
N ILE A 235 12.77 -9.86 5.98
CA ILE A 235 11.54 -9.99 5.18
C ILE A 235 10.82 -11.27 5.60
N VAL A 236 9.60 -11.13 6.10
CA VAL A 236 8.69 -12.24 6.41
C VAL A 236 7.57 -12.23 5.38
N ASN A 237 7.63 -13.14 4.42
CA ASN A 237 6.64 -13.21 3.34
C ASN A 237 6.60 -14.62 2.75
N PRO A 238 5.42 -15.25 2.58
CA PRO A 238 5.30 -16.60 2.01
C PRO A 238 5.85 -16.70 0.59
N ILE A 239 5.91 -15.59 -0.16
CA ILE A 239 6.45 -15.53 -1.52
C ILE A 239 7.71 -14.69 -1.56
N LYS A 240 8.77 -15.23 -2.12
CA LYS A 240 10.05 -14.54 -2.33
C LYS A 240 9.95 -13.57 -3.51
N GLU A 241 9.41 -12.40 -3.26
CA GLU A 241 9.25 -11.35 -4.27
C GLU A 241 10.59 -10.80 -4.75
N PRO A 242 10.83 -10.72 -6.08
CA PRO A 242 12.12 -10.28 -6.61
C PRO A 242 12.58 -8.91 -6.11
N GLY A 243 11.63 -7.97 -5.98
CA GLY A 243 11.92 -6.61 -5.55
C GLY A 243 12.17 -6.45 -4.05
N LEU A 244 11.90 -7.47 -3.24
CA LEU A 244 12.28 -7.53 -1.82
C LEU A 244 13.68 -8.12 -1.62
N VAL A 245 14.17 -8.85 -2.61
CA VAL A 245 15.54 -9.37 -2.61
C VAL A 245 16.50 -8.33 -3.14
N ARG A 246 16.22 -7.80 -4.35
CA ARG A 246 17.05 -6.78 -5.01
C ARG A 246 16.17 -5.75 -5.71
N PHE A 247 16.47 -4.48 -5.49
CA PHE A 247 15.73 -3.39 -6.10
C PHE A 247 16.64 -2.22 -6.48
N ASN A 248 16.62 -1.83 -7.75
CA ASN A 248 17.33 -0.63 -8.20
C ASN A 248 16.48 0.61 -7.90
N VAL A 249 16.94 1.43 -6.99
CA VAL A 249 16.32 2.72 -6.64
C VAL A 249 16.69 3.76 -7.71
N PRO A 250 15.75 4.27 -8.52
CA PRO A 250 16.08 5.16 -9.65
C PRO A 250 16.69 6.51 -9.24
N SER A 251 16.44 6.97 -8.02
CA SER A 251 17.00 8.21 -7.47
C SER A 251 18.36 8.02 -6.81
N ASP A 252 18.89 6.79 -6.80
CA ASP A 252 20.15 6.46 -6.13
C ASP A 252 21.16 5.90 -7.13
N TRP A 253 22.21 6.66 -7.42
CA TRP A 253 23.23 6.31 -8.40
C TRP A 253 24.04 5.05 -8.03
N ARG A 254 24.27 4.81 -6.73
CA ARG A 254 24.99 3.61 -6.27
C ARG A 254 24.18 2.37 -6.58
N SER A 255 22.89 2.40 -6.27
CA SER A 255 21.98 1.32 -6.59
C SER A 255 21.87 1.07 -8.10
N MET A 256 22.00 2.12 -8.91
CA MET A 256 21.87 2.03 -10.37
C MET A 256 23.12 1.52 -11.06
N LEU A 257 24.32 1.94 -10.62
CA LEU A 257 25.57 1.72 -11.33
C LEU A 257 26.50 0.72 -10.65
N LEU A 258 26.53 0.68 -9.31
CA LEU A 258 27.44 -0.17 -8.56
C LEU A 258 26.83 -1.52 -8.16
N GLY A 259 25.56 -1.76 -8.46
CA GLY A 259 24.89 -3.01 -8.09
C GLY A 259 24.59 -3.14 -6.59
N ASP A 260 24.75 -2.08 -5.80
CA ASP A 260 24.40 -2.02 -4.38
C ASP A 260 22.87 -1.86 -4.23
N ASN A 261 22.16 -2.97 -4.40
CA ASN A 261 20.73 -3.02 -4.54
C ASN A 261 20.07 -4.19 -3.77
N GLU A 262 20.80 -4.85 -2.89
CA GLU A 262 20.27 -5.89 -2.02
C GLU A 262 19.44 -5.26 -0.90
N ILE A 263 18.20 -5.73 -0.74
CA ILE A 263 17.25 -5.21 0.26
C ILE A 263 17.24 -6.08 1.50
N ALA A 264 16.91 -7.38 1.34
CA ALA A 264 16.82 -8.29 2.48
C ALA A 264 18.20 -8.72 2.97
N THR A 265 18.41 -8.71 4.29
CA THR A 265 19.48 -9.51 4.94
C THR A 265 19.02 -10.94 5.11
N ASP A 266 17.76 -11.09 5.56
CA ASP A 266 17.15 -12.36 5.87
C ASP A 266 15.77 -12.44 5.22
N PHE A 267 15.43 -13.62 4.72
CA PHE A 267 14.16 -13.86 4.07
C PHE A 267 13.51 -15.11 4.67
N VAL A 268 12.38 -14.93 5.32
CA VAL A 268 11.61 -15.96 6.03
C VAL A 268 10.30 -16.20 5.29
N GLN A 269 10.00 -17.47 5.00
CA GLN A 269 8.82 -17.85 4.23
C GLN A 269 7.87 -18.72 5.07
N PRO A 270 7.09 -18.13 5.99
CA PRO A 270 6.11 -18.90 6.76
C PRO A 270 4.97 -19.38 5.87
N ASN A 271 4.26 -20.41 6.33
CA ASN A 271 2.95 -20.74 5.79
C ASN A 271 2.00 -19.54 5.90
N ILE A 272 1.02 -19.46 5.00
CA ILE A 272 -0.07 -18.48 5.14
C ILE A 272 -0.81 -18.74 6.45
N GLY A 273 -0.91 -17.69 7.31
CA GLY A 273 -1.45 -17.80 8.66
C GLY A 273 -0.45 -18.31 9.72
N GLY A 274 0.78 -18.63 9.33
CA GLY A 274 1.84 -19.10 10.22
C GLY A 274 2.60 -18.00 10.97
N ASP A 275 2.30 -16.72 10.71
CA ASP A 275 3.00 -15.58 11.30
C ASP A 275 2.91 -15.59 12.85
N ILE A 276 1.73 -15.89 13.40
CA ILE A 276 1.53 -15.98 14.85
C ILE A 276 2.45 -17.03 15.47
N ALA A 277 2.54 -18.21 14.85
CA ALA A 277 3.40 -19.29 15.32
C ALA A 277 4.89 -18.92 15.21
N LEU A 278 5.31 -18.26 14.13
CA LEU A 278 6.66 -17.77 13.95
C LEU A 278 7.06 -16.80 15.08
N PHE A 279 6.22 -15.79 15.35
CA PHE A 279 6.51 -14.79 16.38
C PHE A 279 6.38 -15.36 17.80
N LYS A 280 5.47 -16.31 18.04
CA LYS A 280 5.48 -17.11 19.29
C LYS A 280 6.81 -17.86 19.47
N GLY A 281 7.34 -18.44 18.40
CA GLY A 281 8.62 -19.15 18.44
C GLY A 281 9.78 -18.23 18.79
N ILE A 282 9.86 -17.05 18.17
CA ILE A 282 10.90 -16.04 18.49
C ILE A 282 10.78 -15.59 19.94
N ALA A 283 9.57 -15.24 20.40
CA ALA A 283 9.33 -14.85 21.77
C ALA A 283 9.69 -15.97 22.76
N LYS A 284 9.38 -17.24 22.43
CA LYS A 284 9.73 -18.39 23.26
C LYS A 284 11.25 -18.53 23.44
N VAL A 285 12.04 -18.35 22.38
CA VAL A 285 13.50 -18.37 22.46
C VAL A 285 13.99 -17.26 23.39
N LEU A 286 13.48 -16.04 23.26
CA LEU A 286 13.87 -14.90 24.10
C LEU A 286 13.53 -15.12 25.57
N ILE A 287 12.34 -15.68 25.86
CA ILE A 287 11.91 -15.99 27.23
C ILE A 287 12.74 -17.15 27.80
N GLU A 288 12.93 -18.24 27.06
CA GLU A 288 13.74 -19.40 27.48
C GLU A 288 15.19 -19.03 27.78
N SER A 289 15.76 -18.08 27.03
CA SER A 289 17.14 -17.60 27.20
C SER A 289 17.30 -16.53 28.29
N GLY A 290 16.20 -16.00 28.84
CA GLY A 290 16.23 -14.92 29.84
C GLY A 290 16.62 -13.55 29.26
N ASN A 291 16.71 -13.41 27.95
CA ASN A 291 17.06 -12.17 27.27
C ASN A 291 15.84 -11.26 27.12
N ILE A 292 15.35 -10.76 28.26
CA ILE A 292 14.16 -9.93 28.36
C ILE A 292 14.46 -8.71 29.22
N ASP A 293 14.08 -7.53 28.74
CA ASP A 293 14.15 -6.29 29.53
C ASP A 293 12.95 -6.23 30.49
N MET A 294 13.11 -6.90 31.65
CA MET A 294 12.04 -6.94 32.65
C MET A 294 11.72 -5.55 33.21
N ALA A 295 12.71 -4.65 33.32
CA ALA A 295 12.46 -3.30 33.80
C ALA A 295 11.54 -2.53 32.87
N PHE A 296 11.80 -2.60 31.54
CA PHE A 296 10.90 -2.01 30.56
C PHE A 296 9.50 -2.64 30.58
N ILE A 297 9.41 -3.96 30.71
CA ILE A 297 8.14 -4.68 30.73
C ILE A 297 7.29 -4.25 31.93
N GLU A 298 7.88 -4.17 33.13
CA GLU A 298 7.19 -3.78 34.35
C GLU A 298 6.72 -2.32 34.31
N ASP A 299 7.56 -1.41 33.82
CA ASP A 299 7.26 0.01 33.80
C ASP A 299 6.31 0.44 32.67
N HIS A 300 6.33 -0.26 31.52
CA HIS A 300 5.68 0.23 30.30
C HIS A 300 4.64 -0.71 29.68
N THR A 301 4.45 -1.93 30.23
CA THR A 301 3.51 -2.89 29.67
C THR A 301 2.58 -3.48 30.71
N SER A 302 1.54 -4.17 30.25
CA SER A 302 0.64 -4.94 31.11
C SER A 302 0.34 -6.32 30.50
N GLY A 303 0.04 -7.31 31.36
CA GLY A 303 -0.37 -8.64 30.90
C GLY A 303 0.77 -9.57 30.51
N TYR A 304 2.03 -9.22 30.79
CA TYR A 304 3.20 -10.03 30.46
C TYR A 304 3.13 -11.47 30.98
N GLN A 305 2.66 -11.67 32.21
CA GLN A 305 2.58 -13.02 32.82
C GLN A 305 1.70 -13.96 31.99
N GLY A 306 0.49 -13.51 31.62
CA GLY A 306 -0.41 -14.29 30.77
C GLY A 306 0.14 -14.53 29.38
N TYR A 307 0.81 -13.53 28.80
CA TYR A 307 1.51 -13.66 27.52
C TYR A 307 2.64 -14.68 27.58
N ALA A 308 3.51 -14.59 28.59
CA ALA A 308 4.64 -15.51 28.75
C ALA A 308 4.15 -16.95 28.98
N GLN A 309 3.08 -17.13 29.77
CA GLN A 309 2.46 -18.43 29.98
C GLN A 309 1.96 -19.04 28.67
N ASP A 310 1.18 -18.31 27.86
CA ASP A 310 0.68 -18.77 26.54
C ASP A 310 1.82 -19.15 25.60
N ILE A 311 2.91 -18.36 25.59
CA ILE A 311 4.11 -18.64 24.79
C ILE A 311 4.77 -19.94 25.26
N MET A 312 4.96 -20.13 26.57
CA MET A 312 5.64 -21.29 27.12
C MET A 312 4.83 -22.58 26.98
N GLU A 313 3.51 -22.50 27.08
CA GLU A 313 2.59 -23.63 26.87
C GLU A 313 2.50 -24.08 25.40
N THR A 314 2.76 -23.16 24.45
CA THR A 314 2.75 -23.51 23.01
C THR A 314 3.91 -24.44 22.68
N SER A 315 3.62 -25.63 22.18
CA SER A 315 4.66 -26.63 21.86
C SER A 315 5.53 -26.24 20.66
N TRP A 316 6.80 -26.61 20.69
CA TRP A 316 7.70 -26.43 19.52
C TRP A 316 7.20 -27.15 18.28
N THR A 317 6.56 -28.31 18.46
CA THR A 317 5.96 -29.07 17.35
C THR A 317 4.86 -28.25 16.66
N ASP A 318 3.99 -27.59 17.41
CA ASP A 318 2.93 -26.76 16.85
C ASP A 318 3.46 -25.50 16.21
N ILE A 319 4.47 -24.86 16.81
CA ILE A 319 5.17 -23.70 16.25
C ILE A 319 5.75 -24.04 14.86
N ILE A 320 6.56 -25.09 14.78
CA ILE A 320 7.22 -25.51 13.54
C ILE A 320 6.20 -25.94 12.48
N LYS A 321 5.20 -26.73 12.87
CA LYS A 321 4.15 -27.21 11.96
C LYS A 321 3.34 -26.06 11.38
N SER A 322 2.94 -25.09 12.20
CA SER A 322 2.09 -23.99 11.78
C SER A 322 2.85 -22.94 10.97
N SER A 323 4.06 -22.59 11.40
CA SER A 323 4.90 -21.61 10.69
C SER A 323 5.58 -22.19 9.45
N ALA A 324 5.86 -23.49 9.41
CA ALA A 324 6.76 -24.18 8.47
C ALA A 324 8.21 -23.66 8.54
N ILE A 325 8.60 -23.06 9.65
CA ILE A 325 9.96 -22.56 9.90
C ILE A 325 10.61 -23.46 10.95
N ASP A 326 11.80 -23.94 10.65
CA ASP A 326 12.54 -24.81 11.57
C ASP A 326 13.07 -24.03 12.79
N ARG A 327 13.40 -24.78 13.85
CA ARG A 327 13.88 -24.19 15.10
C ARG A 327 15.20 -23.43 14.93
N ALA A 328 16.08 -23.88 14.05
CA ALA A 328 17.37 -23.23 13.84
C ALA A 328 17.17 -21.81 13.23
N GLN A 329 16.25 -21.69 12.26
CA GLN A 329 15.92 -20.41 11.67
C GLN A 329 15.20 -19.50 12.66
N ILE A 330 14.32 -20.03 13.53
CA ILE A 330 13.67 -19.25 14.59
C ILE A 330 14.70 -18.75 15.60
N ASN A 331 15.63 -19.59 16.02
CA ASN A 331 16.73 -19.18 16.92
C ASN A 331 17.57 -18.08 16.28
N HIS A 332 17.98 -18.24 15.01
CA HIS A 332 18.71 -17.20 14.28
C HIS A 332 17.98 -15.84 14.27
N LEU A 333 16.65 -15.86 14.07
CA LEU A 333 15.85 -14.64 14.07
C LEU A 333 15.77 -14.00 15.47
N ALA A 334 15.72 -14.81 16.52
CA ALA A 334 15.78 -14.32 17.89
C ALA A 334 17.15 -13.71 18.21
N ASP A 335 18.25 -14.36 17.77
CA ASP A 335 19.61 -13.84 17.94
C ASP A 335 19.85 -12.53 17.18
N LEU A 336 19.17 -12.32 16.03
CA LEU A 336 19.23 -11.04 15.31
C LEU A 336 18.51 -9.93 16.04
N TYR A 337 17.50 -10.26 16.87
CA TYR A 337 16.71 -9.29 17.62
C TYR A 337 17.48 -8.77 18.86
N LEU A 338 18.37 -9.59 19.42
CA LEU A 338 19.25 -9.26 20.53
C LEU A 338 20.44 -8.41 20.09
#